data_a2256546c7f016d6b37670a3c495dc06
#
_entry.id   a2256546c7f016d6b37670a3c495dc06
#
_cell.length_a   1.000
_cell.length_b   1.000
_cell.length_c   1.000
_cell.angle_alpha   90.00
_cell.angle_beta   90.00
_cell.angle_gamma   90.00
#
_symmetry.space_group_name_H-M   'P 1'
#
loop_
_entity.id
_entity.type
_entity.pdbx_description
1 polymer ?
#
loop_
_entity_poly.entity_id
_entity_poly.type
_entity_poly.pdbx_seq_one_letter_code
_entity_poly.pdbx_strand_id
1 'polypeptide(L)'
;HYEDIVNAGQGMANPLLARILAENAPGTIAELEKWGVVFEKEGDGYYIFKSCFATSPRTHVIRGHGEPIVKAMSGQIQLRSNINVADDLTVLELDVRDGRCCGAWAIKTDGTFVHISAGAVVIASGGATQVFTRNLNPKDVSGDGYALAYDAGAELINMEFMQSGIGFSHPIVNMFNGYIWAAHPKLHNNFNEQFLGKYLPKGMTQEHVMDEHRRHFPFSSSDDSKYLEVGIQKEIRAGVGSPNRGIYADLRHLTDDYIRSINDDCGLHHMWYIARDYMREKGVDLNSQIVEIAVFAHAINGGVNID
;
A
#
# COMPACT_ATOMS: atom_id res chain seq x y z
N HIS A 1 17.87 -5.60 -5.37
CA HIS A 1 16.78 -4.60 -5.36
C HIS A 1 16.59 -3.98 -6.75
N TYR A 2 17.68 -3.47 -7.36
CA TYR A 2 17.64 -2.88 -8.71
C TYR A 2 17.01 -3.82 -9.74
N GLU A 3 17.51 -5.05 -9.84
CA GLU A 3 17.00 -6.05 -10.79
C GLU A 3 15.50 -6.35 -10.57
N ASP A 4 15.07 -6.44 -9.32
CA ASP A 4 13.66 -6.67 -9.00
C ASP A 4 12.77 -5.50 -9.47
N ILE A 5 13.21 -4.25 -9.32
CA ILE A 5 12.47 -3.07 -9.80
C ILE A 5 12.35 -3.11 -11.32
N VAL A 6 13.45 -3.35 -12.03
CA VAL A 6 13.47 -3.37 -13.49
C VAL A 6 12.62 -4.52 -14.04
N ASN A 7 12.72 -5.71 -13.43
CA ASN A 7 11.95 -6.89 -13.85
C ASN A 7 10.45 -6.72 -13.56
N ALA A 8 10.08 -6.22 -12.39
CA ALA A 8 8.67 -5.93 -12.05
C ALA A 8 8.08 -4.84 -12.95
N GLY A 9 8.88 -3.86 -13.34
CA GLY A 9 8.48 -2.78 -14.24
C GLY A 9 8.28 -3.18 -15.70
N GLN A 10 8.70 -4.38 -16.11
CA GLN A 10 8.47 -4.95 -17.46
C GLN A 10 8.77 -3.97 -18.61
N GLY A 11 9.85 -3.21 -18.49
CA GLY A 11 10.29 -2.23 -19.47
C GLY A 11 9.76 -0.80 -19.26
N MET A 12 8.88 -0.59 -18.26
CA MET A 12 8.35 0.75 -17.92
C MET A 12 9.19 1.49 -16.86
N ALA A 13 10.02 0.77 -16.12
CA ALA A 13 10.87 1.38 -15.11
C ALA A 13 12.03 2.16 -15.74
N ASN A 14 12.29 3.37 -15.23
CA ASN A 14 13.50 4.11 -15.57
C ASN A 14 14.71 3.46 -14.84
N PRO A 15 15.70 2.88 -15.59
CA PRO A 15 16.79 2.14 -14.96
C PRO A 15 17.71 3.03 -14.10
N LEU A 16 17.86 4.31 -14.46
CA LEU A 16 18.68 5.27 -13.70
C LEU A 16 18.03 5.53 -12.33
N LEU A 17 16.76 5.87 -12.30
CA LEU A 17 16.01 6.11 -11.06
C LEU A 17 15.95 4.85 -10.19
N ALA A 18 15.74 3.68 -10.80
CA ALA A 18 15.76 2.39 -10.11
C ALA A 18 17.11 2.13 -9.42
N ARG A 19 18.24 2.50 -10.07
CA ARG A 19 19.58 2.37 -9.51
C ARG A 19 19.78 3.32 -8.34
N ILE A 20 19.42 4.60 -8.49
CA ILE A 20 19.54 5.62 -7.44
C ILE A 20 18.76 5.16 -6.20
N LEU A 21 17.53 4.68 -6.37
CA LEU A 21 16.72 4.16 -5.27
C LEU A 21 17.41 2.97 -4.56
N ALA A 22 17.87 1.98 -5.33
CA ALA A 22 18.47 0.77 -4.78
C ALA A 22 19.77 1.03 -4.03
N GLU A 23 20.61 1.95 -4.52
CA GLU A 23 21.91 2.29 -3.93
C GLU A 23 21.73 3.13 -2.65
N ASN A 24 20.71 3.98 -2.56
CA ASN A 24 20.49 4.83 -1.39
C ASN A 24 19.66 4.15 -0.28
N ALA A 25 18.95 3.08 -0.57
CA ALA A 25 18.09 2.41 0.41
C ALA A 25 18.78 2.02 1.73
N PRO A 26 20.02 1.43 1.74
CA PRO A 26 20.69 1.10 2.99
C PRO A 26 21.01 2.33 3.86
N GLY A 27 21.42 3.44 3.23
CA GLY A 27 21.69 4.70 3.92
C GLY A 27 20.44 5.28 4.57
N THR A 28 19.31 5.18 3.89
CA THR A 28 18.01 5.64 4.40
C THR A 28 17.58 4.85 5.65
N ILE A 29 17.75 3.53 5.67
CA ILE A 29 17.46 2.70 6.85
C ILE A 29 18.33 3.16 8.05
N ALA A 30 19.63 3.33 7.83
CA ALA A 30 20.56 3.78 8.88
C ALA A 30 20.21 5.20 9.40
N GLU A 31 19.72 6.08 8.54
CA GLU A 31 19.29 7.42 8.94
C GLU A 31 17.99 7.38 9.77
N LEU A 32 17.01 6.58 9.38
CA LEU A 32 15.78 6.39 10.14
C LEU A 32 16.07 5.83 11.56
N GLU A 33 17.03 4.89 11.70
CA GLU A 33 17.43 4.40 13.02
C GLU A 33 18.05 5.52 13.87
N LYS A 34 18.88 6.39 13.30
CA LYS A 34 19.44 7.56 14.00
C LYS A 34 18.35 8.53 14.47
N TRP A 35 17.23 8.58 13.76
CA TRP A 35 16.07 9.39 14.14
C TRP A 35 15.13 8.70 15.13
N GLY A 36 15.46 7.48 15.54
CA GLY A 36 14.75 6.74 16.58
C GLY A 36 13.70 5.76 16.06
N VAL A 37 13.68 5.46 14.77
CA VAL A 37 12.84 4.38 14.24
C VAL A 37 13.42 3.04 14.66
N VAL A 38 12.58 2.19 15.25
CA VAL A 38 12.98 0.86 15.72
C VAL A 38 12.52 -0.18 14.71
N PHE A 39 13.48 -0.85 14.08
CA PHE A 39 13.24 -1.99 13.20
C PHE A 39 13.24 -3.29 14.00
N GLU A 40 12.40 -4.26 13.58
CA GLU A 40 12.39 -5.60 14.14
C GLU A 40 13.75 -6.28 13.97
N LYS A 41 14.17 -7.02 15.00
CA LYS A 41 15.47 -7.73 15.02
C LYS A 41 15.28 -9.23 15.10
N GLU A 42 16.22 -9.96 14.52
CA GLU A 42 16.36 -11.41 14.65
C GLU A 42 17.82 -11.72 14.99
N GLY A 43 18.06 -12.20 16.20
CA GLY A 43 19.42 -12.27 16.74
C GLY A 43 20.08 -10.90 16.79
N ASP A 44 21.30 -10.78 16.27
CA ASP A 44 22.05 -9.51 16.20
C ASP A 44 21.72 -8.69 14.93
N GLY A 45 20.92 -9.22 14.01
CA GLY A 45 20.56 -8.59 12.74
C GLY A 45 19.15 -8.03 12.68
N TYR A 46 18.78 -7.49 11.53
CA TYR A 46 17.39 -7.13 11.25
C TYR A 46 16.58 -8.38 10.93
N TYR A 47 15.33 -8.42 11.41
CA TYR A 47 14.36 -9.30 10.82
C TYR A 47 14.00 -8.77 9.43
N ILE A 48 14.26 -9.57 8.41
CA ILE A 48 13.95 -9.26 7.01
C ILE A 48 13.16 -10.40 6.39
N PHE A 49 12.18 -10.07 5.56
CA PHE A 49 11.43 -11.08 4.84
C PHE A 49 11.39 -10.81 3.33
N LYS A 50 11.00 -11.81 2.59
CA LYS A 50 10.81 -11.74 1.15
C LYS A 50 9.43 -11.18 0.85
N SER A 51 9.37 -9.88 0.53
CA SER A 51 8.13 -9.20 0.16
C SER A 51 7.77 -9.42 -1.31
N CYS A 52 6.65 -8.83 -1.71
CA CYS A 52 6.10 -8.88 -3.05
C CYS A 52 7.14 -8.58 -4.14
N PHE A 53 7.18 -9.42 -5.17
CA PHE A 53 8.08 -9.30 -6.34
C PHE A 53 9.58 -9.30 -6.00
N ALA A 54 9.95 -9.58 -4.76
CA ALA A 54 11.34 -9.70 -4.36
C ALA A 54 11.94 -11.06 -4.71
N THR A 55 13.16 -11.10 -5.22
CA THR A 55 13.89 -12.36 -5.46
C THR A 55 14.57 -12.87 -4.20
N SER A 56 14.88 -11.99 -3.23
CA SER A 56 15.51 -12.32 -1.95
C SER A 56 14.93 -11.52 -0.80
N PRO A 57 15.01 -12.01 0.46
CA PRO A 57 14.61 -11.26 1.65
C PRO A 57 15.41 -9.97 1.79
N ARG A 58 14.73 -8.83 1.94
CA ARG A 58 15.32 -7.51 2.17
C ARG A 58 14.38 -6.51 2.82
N THR A 59 13.12 -6.86 3.00
CA THR A 59 12.13 -5.95 3.57
C THR A 59 12.29 -5.90 5.07
N HIS A 60 12.63 -4.72 5.59
CA HIS A 60 12.73 -4.43 7.01
C HIS A 60 11.34 -4.18 7.60
N VAL A 61 11.12 -4.63 8.81
CA VAL A 61 9.81 -4.55 9.48
C VAL A 61 9.85 -3.54 10.62
N ILE A 62 8.77 -2.76 10.71
CA ILE A 62 8.54 -1.79 11.80
C ILE A 62 7.16 -2.08 12.38
N ARG A 63 7.05 -2.21 13.70
CA ARG A 63 5.74 -2.28 14.38
C ARG A 63 5.04 -0.93 14.28
N GLY A 64 3.73 -0.96 14.01
CA GLY A 64 2.95 0.27 13.83
C GLY A 64 2.99 0.83 12.39
N HIS A 65 3.47 0.04 11.42
CA HIS A 65 3.52 0.41 10.00
C HIS A 65 4.32 1.70 9.74
N GLY A 66 3.74 2.69 9.05
CA GLY A 66 4.41 3.95 8.72
C GLY A 66 4.42 5.00 9.85
N GLU A 67 3.59 4.83 10.89
CA GLU A 67 3.44 5.82 11.96
C GLU A 67 4.76 6.17 12.68
N PRO A 68 5.62 5.21 13.06
CA PRO A 68 6.91 5.52 13.68
C PRO A 68 7.84 6.34 12.78
N ILE A 69 7.82 6.11 11.46
CA ILE A 69 8.61 6.87 10.49
C ILE A 69 8.11 8.32 10.45
N VAL A 70 6.81 8.52 10.30
CA VAL A 70 6.21 9.87 10.26
C VAL A 70 6.51 10.63 11.54
N LYS A 71 6.39 9.98 12.70
CA LYS A 71 6.70 10.58 14.01
C LYS A 71 8.17 10.99 14.12
N ALA A 72 9.10 10.13 13.71
CA ALA A 72 10.53 10.42 13.71
C ALA A 72 10.87 11.60 12.79
N MET A 73 10.34 11.60 11.56
CA MET A 73 10.54 12.67 10.59
C MET A 73 9.94 14.00 11.06
N SER A 74 8.74 14.00 11.63
CA SER A 74 8.12 15.18 12.23
C SER A 74 8.96 15.75 13.37
N GLY A 75 9.54 14.88 14.22
CA GLY A 75 10.50 15.31 15.25
C GLY A 75 11.73 15.99 14.66
N GLN A 76 12.26 15.46 13.54
CA GLN A 76 13.40 16.08 12.84
C GLN A 76 13.05 17.44 12.25
N ILE A 77 11.83 17.64 11.76
CA ILE A 77 11.35 18.95 11.28
C ILE A 77 11.32 19.97 12.42
N GLN A 78 10.76 19.59 13.58
CA GLN A 78 10.66 20.46 14.75
C GLN A 78 12.02 20.93 15.30
N LEU A 79 13.07 20.14 15.11
CA LEU A 79 14.45 20.47 15.53
C LEU A 79 15.13 21.46 14.58
N ARG A 80 14.56 21.78 13.42
CA ARG A 80 15.16 22.62 12.39
C ARG A 80 14.51 23.98 12.31
N SER A 81 15.17 25.01 12.82
CA SER A 81 14.65 26.40 12.84
C SER A 81 14.48 27.04 11.46
N ASN A 82 15.08 26.46 10.42
CA ASN A 82 14.95 26.91 9.03
C ASN A 82 13.78 26.26 8.27
N ILE A 83 12.97 25.43 8.93
CA ILE A 83 11.78 24.81 8.36
C ILE A 83 10.55 25.44 9.01
N ASN A 84 9.67 26.02 8.19
CA ASN A 84 8.37 26.52 8.63
C ASN A 84 7.28 25.55 8.13
N VAL A 85 6.43 25.08 9.04
CA VAL A 85 5.29 24.23 8.70
C VAL A 85 4.03 25.08 8.70
N ALA A 86 3.25 24.98 7.62
CA ALA A 86 1.93 25.60 7.50
C ALA A 86 0.94 24.48 7.14
N ASP A 87 0.14 24.05 8.10
CA ASP A 87 -0.78 22.91 8.03
C ASP A 87 -2.24 23.31 7.75
N ASP A 88 -2.51 24.61 7.66
CA ASP A 88 -3.82 25.20 7.37
C ASP A 88 -3.98 25.70 5.91
N LEU A 89 -3.08 25.28 5.01
CA LEU A 89 -3.01 25.74 3.63
C LEU A 89 -3.36 24.62 2.64
N THR A 90 -4.24 24.92 1.70
CA THR A 90 -4.48 24.09 0.50
C THR A 90 -3.90 24.82 -0.71
N VAL A 91 -2.93 24.19 -1.38
CA VAL A 91 -2.35 24.72 -2.62
C VAL A 91 -3.35 24.52 -3.76
N LEU A 92 -3.64 25.60 -4.49
CA LEU A 92 -4.62 25.63 -5.57
C LEU A 92 -3.97 25.64 -6.96
N GLU A 93 -2.81 26.33 -7.08
CA GLU A 93 -2.14 26.55 -8.36
C GLU A 93 -0.64 26.79 -8.13
N LEU A 94 0.20 26.38 -9.07
CA LEU A 94 1.61 26.77 -9.11
C LEU A 94 1.77 28.10 -9.85
N ASP A 95 2.57 29.00 -9.29
CA ASP A 95 2.89 30.28 -9.94
C ASP A 95 4.00 30.04 -10.97
N VAL A 96 3.60 29.93 -12.23
CA VAL A 96 4.53 29.72 -13.37
C VAL A 96 4.64 31.00 -14.19
N ARG A 97 5.86 31.52 -14.33
CA ARG A 97 6.18 32.72 -15.10
C ARG A 97 7.33 32.42 -16.07
N ASP A 98 7.13 32.67 -17.33
CA ASP A 98 8.12 32.45 -18.39
C ASP A 98 8.71 31.00 -18.36
N GLY A 99 7.83 30.00 -18.12
CA GLY A 99 8.20 28.57 -18.04
C GLY A 99 8.96 28.17 -16.78
N ARG A 100 9.00 29.03 -15.75
CA ARG A 100 9.64 28.76 -14.48
C ARG A 100 8.65 28.83 -13.34
N CYS A 101 8.64 27.80 -12.46
CA CYS A 101 7.88 27.83 -11.23
C CYS A 101 8.53 28.80 -10.23
N CYS A 102 7.78 29.80 -9.78
CA CYS A 102 8.19 30.87 -8.88
C CYS A 102 7.50 30.83 -7.52
N GLY A 103 6.64 29.83 -7.29
CA GLY A 103 5.89 29.69 -6.07
C GLY A 103 4.55 29.00 -6.24
N ALA A 104 3.61 29.28 -5.35
CA ALA A 104 2.29 28.70 -5.37
C ALA A 104 1.23 29.68 -4.83
N TRP A 105 0.01 29.53 -5.31
CA TRP A 105 -1.19 30.12 -4.73
C TRP A 105 -1.89 29.09 -3.85
N ALA A 106 -2.27 29.51 -2.67
CA ALA A 106 -2.93 28.67 -1.68
C ALA A 106 -4.11 29.38 -1.03
N ILE A 107 -4.98 28.61 -0.40
CA ILE A 107 -6.09 29.12 0.41
C ILE A 107 -6.00 28.52 1.82
N LYS A 108 -6.21 29.37 2.82
CA LYS A 108 -6.36 28.95 4.22
C LYS A 108 -7.75 28.39 4.49
N THR A 109 -7.91 27.69 5.60
CA THR A 109 -9.21 27.18 6.06
C THR A 109 -10.22 28.30 6.35
N ASP A 110 -9.78 29.51 6.64
CA ASP A 110 -10.64 30.69 6.82
C ASP A 110 -11.04 31.39 5.51
N GLY A 111 -10.60 30.87 4.35
CA GLY A 111 -10.86 31.43 3.03
C GLY A 111 -9.86 32.48 2.55
N THR A 112 -8.84 32.81 3.33
CA THR A 112 -7.80 33.76 2.95
C THR A 112 -6.90 33.21 1.86
N PHE A 113 -6.76 33.94 0.73
CA PHE A 113 -5.79 33.61 -0.30
C PHE A 113 -4.38 34.00 0.10
N VAL A 114 -3.43 33.15 -0.17
CA VAL A 114 -2.00 33.33 0.15
C VAL A 114 -1.17 33.07 -1.10
N HIS A 115 -0.26 33.99 -1.40
CA HIS A 115 0.80 33.76 -2.40
C HIS A 115 2.10 33.41 -1.69
N ILE A 116 2.68 32.27 -2.04
CA ILE A 116 3.95 31.78 -1.52
C ILE A 116 4.99 31.93 -2.62
N SER A 117 5.91 32.90 -2.46
CA SER A 117 7.03 33.07 -3.38
C SER A 117 8.15 32.10 -3.00
N ALA A 118 8.66 31.34 -3.96
CA ALA A 118 9.71 30.35 -3.73
C ALA A 118 10.65 30.23 -4.93
N GLY A 119 11.92 29.95 -4.69
CA GLY A 119 12.91 29.70 -5.75
C GLY A 119 12.75 28.34 -6.42
N ALA A 120 12.08 27.38 -5.74
CA ALA A 120 11.70 26.07 -6.24
C ALA A 120 10.51 25.53 -5.44
N VAL A 121 9.72 24.66 -6.03
CA VAL A 121 8.61 23.96 -5.39
C VAL A 121 8.81 22.46 -5.56
N VAL A 122 8.70 21.70 -4.44
CA VAL A 122 8.71 20.24 -4.45
C VAL A 122 7.29 19.75 -4.22
N ILE A 123 6.74 19.01 -5.18
CA ILE A 123 5.44 18.36 -5.05
C ILE A 123 5.66 16.99 -4.38
N ALA A 124 5.13 16.81 -3.18
CA ALA A 124 5.23 15.57 -2.40
C ALA A 124 3.85 15.15 -1.82
N SER A 125 2.78 15.42 -2.56
CA SER A 125 1.38 15.26 -2.14
C SER A 125 0.86 13.81 -2.21
N GLY A 126 1.70 12.84 -2.55
CA GLY A 126 1.32 11.44 -2.66
C GLY A 126 0.59 11.11 -3.97
N GLY A 127 -0.19 10.03 -3.96
CA GLY A 127 -0.89 9.50 -5.12
C GLY A 127 -2.30 10.07 -5.33
N ALA A 128 -3.18 9.31 -6.01
CA ALA A 128 -4.53 9.75 -6.38
C ALA A 128 -5.61 8.67 -6.15
N THR A 129 -5.41 7.78 -5.17
CA THR A 129 -6.35 6.66 -4.98
C THR A 129 -7.73 7.08 -4.46
N GLN A 130 -7.88 8.28 -3.91
CA GLN A 130 -9.17 8.83 -3.49
C GLN A 130 -10.13 9.13 -4.66
N VAL A 131 -9.68 9.09 -5.91
CA VAL A 131 -10.58 9.11 -7.08
C VAL A 131 -11.41 7.83 -7.20
N PHE A 132 -11.04 6.78 -6.46
CA PHE A 132 -11.78 5.52 -6.38
C PHE A 132 -12.57 5.45 -5.06
N THR A 133 -13.83 5.05 -5.15
CA THR A 133 -14.73 4.92 -3.99
C THR A 133 -14.18 3.98 -2.90
N ARG A 134 -13.44 2.94 -3.30
CA ARG A 134 -12.74 2.03 -2.41
C ARG A 134 -11.25 2.12 -2.62
N ASN A 135 -10.56 2.55 -1.59
CA ASN A 135 -9.11 2.63 -1.58
C ASN A 135 -8.58 2.37 -0.17
N LEU A 136 -7.29 2.07 -0.06
CA LEU A 136 -6.59 1.76 1.19
C LEU A 136 -5.81 2.95 1.75
N ASN A 137 -5.94 4.12 1.16
CA ASN A 137 -5.13 5.29 1.48
C ASN A 137 -5.89 6.34 2.30
N PRO A 138 -5.19 7.23 3.01
CA PRO A 138 -5.76 8.38 3.70
C PRO A 138 -6.56 9.29 2.75
N LYS A 139 -7.46 10.11 3.32
CA LYS A 139 -8.40 10.95 2.55
C LYS A 139 -7.74 12.04 1.71
N ASP A 140 -6.54 12.42 2.06
CA ASP A 140 -5.73 13.46 1.41
C ASP A 140 -4.88 12.97 0.24
N VAL A 141 -4.97 11.67 -0.11
CA VAL A 141 -4.32 11.12 -1.32
C VAL A 141 -5.25 11.30 -2.53
N SER A 142 -5.54 12.55 -2.85
CA SER A 142 -6.60 13.00 -3.79
C SER A 142 -6.16 13.18 -5.24
N GLY A 143 -4.84 13.28 -5.49
CA GLY A 143 -4.28 13.48 -6.82
C GLY A 143 -4.04 14.95 -7.20
N ASP A 144 -4.25 15.89 -6.28
CA ASP A 144 -4.07 17.32 -6.55
C ASP A 144 -2.68 17.65 -7.07
N GLY A 145 -1.62 16.96 -6.56
CA GLY A 145 -0.26 17.17 -7.05
C GLY A 145 -0.08 16.80 -8.53
N TYR A 146 -0.81 15.83 -9.04
CA TYR A 146 -0.77 15.51 -10.47
C TYR A 146 -1.41 16.62 -11.30
N ALA A 147 -2.56 17.15 -10.85
CA ALA A 147 -3.22 18.27 -11.49
C ALA A 147 -2.33 19.52 -11.48
N LEU A 148 -1.78 19.89 -10.32
CA LEU A 148 -0.88 21.03 -10.17
C LEU A 148 0.35 20.93 -11.09
N ALA A 149 0.95 19.74 -11.18
CA ALA A 149 2.10 19.53 -12.05
C ALA A 149 1.73 19.62 -13.53
N TYR A 150 0.61 18.99 -13.93
CA TYR A 150 0.12 18.98 -15.29
C TYR A 150 -0.24 20.41 -15.77
N ASP A 151 -0.97 21.17 -14.95
CA ASP A 151 -1.34 22.56 -15.25
C ASP A 151 -0.11 23.47 -15.36
N ALA A 152 0.95 23.16 -14.62
CA ALA A 152 2.25 23.82 -14.72
C ALA A 152 3.09 23.39 -15.95
N GLY A 153 2.60 22.46 -16.76
CA GLY A 153 3.24 22.00 -17.98
C GLY A 153 4.14 20.76 -17.84
N ALA A 154 4.09 20.06 -16.70
CA ALA A 154 4.82 18.81 -16.53
C ALA A 154 4.14 17.66 -17.27
N GLU A 155 4.93 16.69 -17.72
CA GLU A 155 4.43 15.45 -18.30
C GLU A 155 3.97 14.47 -17.21
N LEU A 156 2.86 13.77 -17.48
CA LEU A 156 2.41 12.64 -16.68
C LEU A 156 2.65 11.34 -17.44
N ILE A 157 3.18 10.33 -16.78
CA ILE A 157 3.46 9.01 -17.36
C ILE A 157 2.78 7.89 -16.59
N ASN A 158 2.43 6.81 -17.29
CA ASN A 158 1.92 5.56 -16.71
C ASN A 158 0.65 5.73 -15.85
N MET A 159 -0.15 6.76 -16.10
CA MET A 159 -1.35 7.07 -15.29
C MET A 159 -2.46 6.02 -15.42
N GLU A 160 -2.45 5.20 -16.45
CA GLU A 160 -3.38 4.09 -16.66
C GLU A 160 -3.12 2.88 -15.74
N PHE A 161 -1.94 2.79 -15.11
CA PHE A 161 -1.57 1.66 -14.28
C PHE A 161 -2.02 1.86 -12.83
N MET A 162 -3.27 1.52 -12.57
CA MET A 162 -3.83 1.48 -11.22
C MET A 162 -3.65 0.08 -10.64
N GLN A 163 -2.99 -0.01 -9.50
CA GLN A 163 -2.90 -1.23 -8.72
C GLN A 163 -4.15 -1.43 -7.90
N SER A 164 -4.67 -2.65 -7.88
CA SER A 164 -5.69 -3.08 -6.93
C SER A 164 -5.15 -4.20 -6.03
N GLY A 165 -5.81 -4.41 -4.92
CA GLY A 165 -5.50 -5.49 -4.00
C GLY A 165 -6.65 -5.73 -3.04
N ILE A 166 -6.58 -6.79 -2.26
CA ILE A 166 -7.60 -7.13 -1.30
C ILE A 166 -7.28 -6.46 0.04
N GLY A 167 -8.29 -5.87 0.65
CA GLY A 167 -8.19 -5.27 1.97
C GLY A 167 -9.34 -5.70 2.87
N PHE A 168 -9.16 -5.60 4.18
CA PHE A 168 -10.25 -5.63 5.13
C PHE A 168 -11.18 -4.45 4.85
N SER A 169 -12.49 -4.71 4.78
CA SER A 169 -13.50 -3.68 4.52
C SER A 169 -14.41 -3.43 5.72
N HIS A 170 -14.51 -4.40 6.61
CA HIS A 170 -15.29 -4.31 7.85
C HIS A 170 -14.77 -5.32 8.89
N PRO A 171 -14.69 -4.99 10.18
CA PRO A 171 -15.13 -3.73 10.81
C PRO A 171 -14.16 -2.55 10.64
N ILE A 172 -12.96 -2.79 10.15
CA ILE A 172 -11.98 -1.73 9.86
C ILE A 172 -11.45 -1.87 8.44
N VAL A 173 -11.01 -0.75 7.86
CA VAL A 173 -10.30 -0.74 6.58
C VAL A 173 -8.81 -0.89 6.84
N ASN A 174 -8.21 -1.92 6.28
CA ASN A 174 -6.77 -2.18 6.34
C ASN A 174 -6.33 -3.11 5.20
N MET A 175 -5.03 -3.19 4.96
CA MET A 175 -4.47 -4.11 3.98
C MET A 175 -4.64 -5.58 4.42
N PHE A 176 -5.08 -6.44 3.50
CA PHE A 176 -5.04 -7.89 3.67
C PHE A 176 -3.77 -8.42 3.02
N ASN A 177 -2.72 -8.51 3.81
CA ASN A 177 -1.37 -8.77 3.31
C ASN A 177 -1.21 -10.13 2.61
N GLY A 178 -0.31 -10.20 1.63
CA GLY A 178 -0.06 -11.39 0.83
C GLY A 178 0.25 -12.64 1.65
N TYR A 179 1.06 -12.54 2.70
CA TYR A 179 1.41 -13.69 3.55
C TYR A 179 0.21 -14.38 4.22
N ILE A 180 -0.92 -13.69 4.44
CA ILE A 180 -2.13 -14.28 5.04
C ILE A 180 -2.73 -15.36 4.12
N TRP A 181 -2.55 -15.22 2.81
CA TRP A 181 -3.08 -16.18 1.83
C TRP A 181 -2.41 -17.56 1.91
N ALA A 182 -1.18 -17.63 2.44
CA ALA A 182 -0.53 -18.92 2.73
C ALA A 182 -1.29 -19.77 3.74
N ALA A 183 -2.14 -19.15 4.55
CA ALA A 183 -2.97 -19.83 5.54
C ALA A 183 -4.35 -20.23 5.01
N HIS A 184 -4.61 -20.07 3.72
CA HIS A 184 -5.84 -20.45 3.02
C HIS A 184 -7.11 -19.97 3.76
N PRO A 185 -7.37 -18.65 3.86
CA PRO A 185 -8.59 -18.10 4.47
C PRO A 185 -9.85 -18.69 3.83
N LYS A 186 -10.87 -18.97 4.62
CA LYS A 186 -12.15 -19.47 4.10
C LYS A 186 -13.02 -18.31 3.64
N LEU A 187 -13.30 -18.24 2.35
CA LEU A 187 -14.08 -17.16 1.74
C LEU A 187 -15.53 -17.57 1.50
N HIS A 188 -16.47 -16.76 1.98
CA HIS A 188 -17.89 -17.02 1.87
C HIS A 188 -18.65 -15.78 1.38
N ASN A 189 -19.70 -16.02 0.60
CA ASN A 189 -20.69 -15.00 0.28
C ASN A 189 -21.76 -14.87 1.40
N ASN A 190 -22.76 -14.02 1.20
CA ASN A 190 -23.83 -13.79 2.17
C ASN A 190 -24.75 -15.00 2.41
N PHE A 191 -24.68 -16.01 1.57
CA PHE A 191 -25.40 -17.28 1.72
C PHE A 191 -24.55 -18.39 2.37
N ASN A 192 -23.39 -18.01 2.92
CA ASN A 192 -22.40 -18.94 3.49
C ASN A 192 -21.86 -19.98 2.47
N GLU A 193 -21.84 -19.61 1.19
CA GLU A 193 -21.28 -20.46 0.14
C GLU A 193 -19.84 -20.11 -0.12
N GLN A 194 -18.99 -21.13 -0.20
CA GLN A 194 -17.64 -20.98 -0.75
C GLN A 194 -17.73 -20.80 -2.26
N PHE A 195 -17.49 -19.61 -2.75
CA PHE A 195 -17.82 -19.20 -4.12
C PHE A 195 -16.67 -19.26 -5.11
N LEU A 196 -15.42 -19.20 -4.64
CA LEU A 196 -14.27 -18.96 -5.52
C LEU A 196 -14.17 -19.98 -6.65
N GLY A 197 -14.45 -21.25 -6.38
CA GLY A 197 -14.47 -22.31 -7.38
C GLY A 197 -15.39 -22.08 -8.59
N LYS A 198 -16.43 -21.25 -8.46
CA LYS A 198 -17.34 -20.90 -9.57
C LYS A 198 -16.64 -20.08 -10.65
N TYR A 199 -15.54 -19.39 -10.29
CA TYR A 199 -14.86 -18.41 -11.14
C TYR A 199 -13.49 -18.86 -11.62
N LEU A 200 -13.07 -20.04 -11.18
CA LEU A 200 -11.78 -20.61 -11.57
C LEU A 200 -11.87 -21.37 -12.90
N PRO A 201 -10.83 -21.34 -13.72
CA PRO A 201 -10.69 -22.23 -14.86
C PRO A 201 -10.81 -23.72 -14.47
N LYS A 202 -11.24 -24.55 -15.41
CA LYS A 202 -11.36 -25.99 -15.19
C LYS A 202 -10.03 -26.62 -14.75
N GLY A 203 -10.04 -27.28 -13.60
CA GLY A 203 -8.88 -27.96 -13.02
C GLY A 203 -8.02 -27.08 -12.10
N MET A 204 -8.31 -25.81 -11.99
CA MET A 204 -7.66 -24.92 -11.03
C MET A 204 -8.31 -25.02 -9.64
N THR A 205 -7.52 -24.99 -8.57
CA THR A 205 -8.02 -25.04 -7.19
C THR A 205 -7.94 -23.69 -6.52
N GLN A 206 -8.72 -23.50 -5.44
CA GLN A 206 -8.70 -22.27 -4.63
C GLN A 206 -7.34 -22.10 -3.94
N GLU A 207 -6.78 -23.20 -3.45
CA GLU A 207 -5.48 -23.22 -2.79
C GLU A 207 -4.37 -22.74 -3.74
N HIS A 208 -4.38 -23.21 -5.00
CA HIS A 208 -3.42 -22.74 -6.01
C HIS A 208 -3.46 -21.22 -6.18
N VAL A 209 -4.65 -20.65 -6.32
CA VAL A 209 -4.81 -19.19 -6.50
C VAL A 209 -4.36 -18.40 -5.25
N MET A 210 -4.64 -18.92 -4.06
CA MET A 210 -4.17 -18.33 -2.81
C MET A 210 -2.65 -18.46 -2.66
N ASP A 211 -2.07 -19.59 -3.04
CA ASP A 211 -0.63 -19.82 -3.03
C ASP A 211 0.12 -18.94 -4.04
N GLU A 212 -0.47 -18.64 -5.18
CA GLU A 212 0.09 -17.62 -6.08
C GLU A 212 0.02 -16.22 -5.44
N HIS A 213 -1.13 -15.86 -4.82
CA HIS A 213 -1.32 -14.55 -4.23
C HIS A 213 -0.48 -14.30 -2.97
N ARG A 214 -0.11 -15.34 -2.21
CA ARG A 214 0.75 -15.19 -1.02
C ARG A 214 2.12 -14.59 -1.32
N ARG A 215 2.57 -14.67 -2.57
CA ARG A 215 3.91 -14.24 -2.99
C ARG A 215 3.99 -12.77 -3.30
N HIS A 216 2.85 -12.11 -3.44
CA HIS A 216 2.81 -10.69 -3.76
C HIS A 216 1.50 -10.02 -3.35
N PHE A 217 1.57 -8.72 -3.23
CA PHE A 217 0.49 -7.76 -3.12
C PHE A 217 0.98 -6.46 -3.82
N PRO A 218 0.23 -5.83 -4.66
CA PRO A 218 -1.13 -6.12 -5.13
C PRO A 218 -1.18 -7.34 -6.07
N PHE A 219 -2.36 -7.62 -6.65
CA PHE A 219 -2.50 -8.72 -7.58
C PHE A 219 -1.73 -8.46 -8.89
N SER A 220 -1.35 -9.54 -9.56
CA SER A 220 -0.77 -9.50 -10.90
C SER A 220 -1.78 -10.02 -11.93
N SER A 221 -1.93 -9.30 -13.05
CA SER A 221 -2.72 -9.78 -14.18
C SER A 221 -2.01 -10.88 -14.99
N SER A 222 -0.70 -11.07 -14.75
CA SER A 222 0.14 -12.03 -15.47
C SER A 222 0.14 -13.43 -14.87
N ASP A 223 -0.38 -13.61 -13.66
CA ASP A 223 -0.47 -14.91 -12.98
C ASP A 223 -1.91 -15.26 -12.54
N ASP A 224 -2.08 -16.42 -11.92
CA ASP A 224 -3.40 -16.95 -11.55
C ASP A 224 -4.01 -16.26 -10.32
N SER A 225 -3.27 -15.45 -9.59
CA SER A 225 -3.78 -14.71 -8.43
C SER A 225 -4.96 -13.79 -8.78
N LYS A 226 -5.01 -13.30 -10.04
CA LYS A 226 -6.11 -12.46 -10.56
C LYS A 226 -7.51 -13.04 -10.35
N TYR A 227 -7.64 -14.36 -10.33
CA TYR A 227 -8.94 -15.02 -10.16
C TYR A 227 -9.53 -14.78 -8.77
N LEU A 228 -8.71 -14.48 -7.78
CA LEU A 228 -9.16 -14.16 -6.43
C LEU A 228 -9.93 -12.83 -6.41
N GLU A 229 -9.33 -11.75 -6.91
CA GLU A 229 -9.98 -10.45 -6.99
C GLU A 229 -11.20 -10.46 -7.93
N VAL A 230 -11.06 -11.13 -9.08
CA VAL A 230 -12.18 -11.28 -10.03
C VAL A 230 -13.35 -12.02 -9.40
N GLY A 231 -13.09 -13.11 -8.66
CA GLY A 231 -14.12 -13.89 -7.98
C GLY A 231 -14.82 -13.05 -6.90
N ILE A 232 -14.07 -12.40 -6.03
CA ILE A 232 -14.60 -11.49 -5.00
C ILE A 232 -15.46 -10.39 -5.62
N GLN A 233 -14.96 -9.72 -6.65
CA GLN A 233 -15.67 -8.61 -7.28
C GLN A 233 -16.94 -9.06 -8.01
N LYS A 234 -16.94 -10.26 -8.59
CA LYS A 234 -18.14 -10.84 -9.22
C LYS A 234 -19.24 -11.15 -8.20
N GLU A 235 -18.91 -11.73 -7.05
CA GLU A 235 -19.90 -11.98 -5.97
C GLU A 235 -20.49 -10.66 -5.46
N ILE A 236 -19.65 -9.64 -5.25
CA ILE A 236 -20.14 -8.31 -4.83
C ILE A 236 -21.06 -7.69 -5.87
N ARG A 237 -20.71 -7.74 -7.16
CA ARG A 237 -21.53 -7.19 -8.24
C ARG A 237 -22.83 -7.96 -8.47
N ALA A 238 -22.84 -9.26 -8.20
CA ALA A 238 -24.05 -10.09 -8.26
C ALA A 238 -25.03 -9.82 -7.10
N GLY A 239 -24.64 -8.96 -6.12
CA GLY A 239 -25.48 -8.64 -4.97
C GLY A 239 -25.54 -9.74 -3.91
N VAL A 240 -24.64 -10.74 -4.00
CA VAL A 240 -24.55 -11.84 -3.04
C VAL A 240 -23.39 -11.67 -2.06
N GLY A 241 -22.70 -10.53 -2.12
CA GLY A 241 -21.69 -10.13 -1.14
C GLY A 241 -22.31 -9.78 0.22
N SER A 242 -21.45 -9.41 1.17
CA SER A 242 -21.85 -8.96 2.51
C SER A 242 -22.63 -7.63 2.47
N PRO A 243 -23.36 -7.27 3.55
CA PRO A 243 -24.07 -5.98 3.64
C PRO A 243 -23.19 -4.75 3.44
N ASN A 244 -21.91 -4.82 3.81
CA ASN A 244 -20.94 -3.73 3.63
C ASN A 244 -20.24 -3.79 2.25
N ARG A 245 -20.81 -4.54 1.30
CA ARG A 245 -20.29 -4.71 -0.08
C ARG A 245 -18.92 -5.36 -0.13
N GLY A 246 -18.62 -6.27 0.78
CA GLY A 246 -17.46 -7.14 0.79
C GLY A 246 -17.87 -8.59 0.55
N ILE A 247 -16.98 -9.51 0.89
CA ILE A 247 -17.25 -10.92 1.14
C ILE A 247 -16.70 -11.28 2.51
N TYR A 248 -17.15 -12.39 3.09
CA TYR A 248 -16.67 -12.84 4.38
C TYR A 248 -15.35 -13.60 4.24
N ALA A 249 -14.41 -13.29 5.11
CA ALA A 249 -13.17 -14.04 5.30
C ALA A 249 -13.13 -14.60 6.74
N ASP A 250 -13.18 -15.93 6.84
CA ASP A 250 -13.10 -16.64 8.10
C ASP A 250 -11.65 -17.09 8.35
N LEU A 251 -11.02 -16.48 9.34
CA LEU A 251 -9.64 -16.71 9.77
C LEU A 251 -9.59 -17.47 11.11
N ARG A 252 -10.72 -17.88 11.70
CA ARG A 252 -10.79 -18.47 13.05
C ARG A 252 -10.06 -19.80 13.18
N HIS A 253 -9.82 -20.49 12.06
CA HIS A 253 -9.03 -21.72 12.05
C HIS A 253 -7.52 -21.48 12.17
N LEU A 254 -7.04 -20.22 12.08
CA LEU A 254 -5.63 -19.87 12.12
C LEU A 254 -5.12 -19.87 13.57
N THR A 255 -5.10 -21.05 14.20
CA THR A 255 -4.48 -21.25 15.49
C THR A 255 -2.96 -21.17 15.40
N ASP A 256 -2.29 -20.93 16.52
CA ASP A 256 -0.83 -20.86 16.54
C ASP A 256 -0.17 -22.17 16.06
N ASP A 257 -0.78 -23.33 16.34
CA ASP A 257 -0.29 -24.63 15.87
C ASP A 257 -0.46 -24.78 14.36
N TYR A 258 -1.62 -24.33 13.83
CA TYR A 258 -1.87 -24.35 12.39
C TYR A 258 -0.89 -23.43 11.65
N ILE A 259 -0.69 -22.21 12.11
CA ILE A 259 0.28 -21.26 11.52
C ILE A 259 1.69 -21.87 11.50
N ARG A 260 2.14 -22.46 12.61
CA ARG A 260 3.46 -23.13 12.67
C ARG A 260 3.60 -24.35 11.78
N SER A 261 2.50 -24.98 11.39
CA SER A 261 2.51 -26.14 10.48
C SER A 261 2.69 -25.78 9.00
N ILE A 262 2.45 -24.53 8.62
CA ILE A 262 2.56 -24.03 7.25
C ILE A 262 4.03 -23.78 6.93
N ASN A 263 4.45 -24.09 5.69
CA ASN A 263 5.78 -23.72 5.21
C ASN A 263 5.92 -22.18 5.12
N ASP A 264 6.92 -21.64 5.81
CA ASP A 264 7.13 -20.19 5.92
C ASP A 264 8.14 -19.67 4.89
N ASP A 265 7.76 -19.66 3.62
CA ASP A 265 8.54 -19.08 2.54
C ASP A 265 8.20 -17.58 2.25
N CYS A 266 7.21 -17.04 2.96
CA CYS A 266 6.72 -15.68 2.77
C CYS A 266 6.68 -14.83 4.06
N GLY A 267 7.25 -15.32 5.16
CA GLY A 267 7.29 -14.62 6.44
C GLY A 267 6.00 -14.71 7.26
N LEU A 268 5.11 -15.66 6.95
CA LEU A 268 3.82 -15.83 7.64
C LEU A 268 3.99 -15.98 9.15
N HIS A 269 4.92 -16.83 9.61
CA HIS A 269 5.06 -17.14 11.03
C HIS A 269 5.31 -15.91 11.90
N HIS A 270 6.15 -15.01 11.44
CA HIS A 270 6.43 -13.77 12.17
C HIS A 270 5.36 -12.69 11.93
N MET A 271 5.02 -12.48 10.65
CA MET A 271 4.13 -11.38 10.25
C MET A 271 2.68 -11.60 10.69
N TRP A 272 2.23 -12.85 10.83
CA TRP A 272 0.90 -13.16 11.35
C TRP A 272 0.67 -12.58 12.76
N TYR A 273 1.63 -12.77 13.66
CA TYR A 273 1.49 -12.25 15.02
C TYR A 273 1.47 -10.73 15.06
N ILE A 274 2.31 -10.08 14.25
CA ILE A 274 2.31 -8.61 14.13
C ILE A 274 0.95 -8.10 13.62
N ALA A 275 0.42 -8.71 12.56
CA ALA A 275 -0.88 -8.32 11.99
C ALA A 275 -2.03 -8.58 12.96
N ARG A 276 -2.05 -9.76 13.60
CA ARG A 276 -3.08 -10.14 14.58
C ARG A 276 -3.10 -9.17 15.76
N ASP A 277 -1.93 -8.87 16.32
CA ASP A 277 -1.82 -7.99 17.50
C ASP A 277 -2.22 -6.57 17.14
N TYR A 278 -1.80 -6.06 15.97
CA TYR A 278 -2.26 -4.77 15.44
C TYR A 278 -3.78 -4.71 15.27
N MET A 279 -4.40 -5.76 14.73
CA MET A 279 -5.86 -5.82 14.57
C MET A 279 -6.56 -5.86 15.94
N ARG A 280 -6.02 -6.58 16.92
CA ARG A 280 -6.54 -6.59 18.30
C ARG A 280 -6.48 -5.23 18.98
N GLU A 281 -5.43 -4.45 18.78
CA GLU A 281 -5.33 -3.07 19.25
C GLU A 281 -6.43 -2.16 18.66
N LYS A 282 -6.90 -2.48 17.45
CA LYS A 282 -8.04 -1.81 16.81
C LYS A 282 -9.40 -2.44 17.14
N GLY A 283 -9.45 -3.38 18.10
CA GLY A 283 -10.68 -4.04 18.54
C GLY A 283 -11.16 -5.19 17.65
N VAL A 284 -10.30 -5.72 16.78
CA VAL A 284 -10.65 -6.81 15.85
C VAL A 284 -9.82 -8.06 16.19
N ASP A 285 -10.45 -9.10 16.71
CA ASP A 285 -9.78 -10.38 16.95
C ASP A 285 -10.06 -11.38 15.81
N LEU A 286 -9.07 -11.55 14.93
CA LEU A 286 -9.13 -12.43 13.77
C LEU A 286 -9.34 -13.92 14.11
N ASN A 287 -9.03 -14.34 15.32
CA ASN A 287 -9.23 -15.72 15.79
C ASN A 287 -10.62 -16.00 16.34
N SER A 288 -11.45 -14.98 16.60
CA SER A 288 -12.77 -15.14 17.19
C SER A 288 -13.93 -14.61 16.34
N GLN A 289 -13.65 -13.70 15.41
CA GLN A 289 -14.69 -13.07 14.57
C GLN A 289 -14.39 -13.21 13.08
N ILE A 290 -15.47 -13.27 12.28
CA ILE A 290 -15.40 -13.22 10.83
C ILE A 290 -15.26 -11.76 10.44
N VAL A 291 -14.40 -11.49 9.48
CA VAL A 291 -14.19 -10.14 8.93
C VAL A 291 -14.68 -10.09 7.48
N GLU A 292 -14.88 -8.88 6.97
CA GLU A 292 -15.17 -8.68 5.56
C GLU A 292 -13.95 -8.15 4.82
N ILE A 293 -13.78 -8.64 3.59
CA ILE A 293 -12.73 -8.19 2.69
C ILE A 293 -13.35 -7.78 1.35
N ALA A 294 -12.66 -6.91 0.64
CA ALA A 294 -13.07 -6.44 -0.68
C ALA A 294 -11.86 -6.06 -1.52
N VAL A 295 -12.10 -5.81 -2.81
CA VAL A 295 -11.08 -5.27 -3.71
C VAL A 295 -11.02 -3.75 -3.56
N PHE A 296 -9.83 -3.21 -3.41
CA PHE A 296 -9.53 -1.80 -3.21
C PHE A 296 -8.53 -1.29 -4.26
N ALA A 297 -8.63 -0.02 -4.61
CA ALA A 297 -7.53 0.70 -5.24
C ALA A 297 -6.38 0.85 -4.21
N HIS A 298 -5.17 0.46 -4.61
CA HIS A 298 -3.99 0.50 -3.76
C HIS A 298 -3.06 1.66 -4.12
N ALA A 299 -2.66 1.77 -5.37
CA ALA A 299 -1.79 2.83 -5.86
C ALA A 299 -2.01 3.09 -7.34
N ILE A 300 -1.72 4.31 -7.78
CA ILE A 300 -1.47 4.62 -9.18
C ILE A 300 0.04 4.54 -9.37
N ASN A 301 0.50 3.71 -10.30
CA ASN A 301 1.94 3.53 -10.59
C ASN A 301 2.52 4.65 -11.44
N GLY A 302 1.65 5.43 -12.08
CA GLY A 302 2.01 6.61 -12.82
C GLY A 302 2.23 7.82 -11.93
N GLY A 303 2.64 8.90 -12.55
CA GLY A 303 2.88 10.17 -11.89
C GLY A 303 3.56 11.17 -12.80
N VAL A 304 4.12 12.20 -12.18
CA VAL A 304 4.91 13.20 -12.88
C VAL A 304 6.19 12.57 -13.40
N ASN A 305 6.49 12.79 -14.68
CA ASN A 305 7.75 12.38 -15.28
C ASN A 305 8.89 13.21 -14.68
N ILE A 306 9.89 12.54 -14.17
CA ILE A 306 11.09 13.15 -13.56
C ILE A 306 12.35 12.64 -14.25
N ASP A 307 13.37 13.48 -14.37
CA ASP A 307 14.67 13.17 -14.95
C ASP A 307 15.63 12.51 -13.94
#